data_9ece721b189066be4babb1b261845edb
#
_entry.id   9ece721b189066be4babb1b261845edb
#
_cell.length_a   1.000
_cell.length_b   1.000
_cell.length_c   1.000
_cell.angle_alpha   90.00
_cell.angle_beta   90.00
_cell.angle_gamma   90.00
#
_symmetry.space_group_name_H-M   'P 1'
#
loop_
_entity.id
_entity.type
_entity.pdbx_description
1 polymer ?
#
loop_
_entity_poly.entity_id
_entity_poly.type
_entity_poly.pdbx_seq_one_letter_code
_entity_poly.pdbx_strand_id
1 'polypeptide(L)'
;NNDLRRELALIRRNEQIQHKRIASLKPIDESILEHTIGYEQLAVDLTAALAKSEKNEYVRDQLNFALLEDFDHLYRYADLMELEKSGDPARLVGDYTEIMPGRPTVAEYRHPFDDVNFNINCYLNDLKTRLNVNIITAAEQQTMNYYMNVANLYQGELGRKLYNEIAMIEEQHVTGYGSLKDPN
;
A
#
# COMPACT_ATOMS: atom_id res chain seq x y z
N ASN A 1 24.78 -4.58 -18.85
CA ASN A 1 24.22 -5.20 -20.03
C ASN A 1 23.26 -4.20 -20.72
N ASN A 2 23.61 -3.77 -21.95
CA ASN A 2 22.83 -2.77 -22.69
C ASN A 2 21.48 -3.32 -23.16
N ASP A 3 21.43 -4.61 -23.48
CA ASP A 3 20.21 -5.27 -23.93
C ASP A 3 19.17 -5.31 -22.80
N LEU A 4 19.60 -5.66 -21.58
CA LEU A 4 18.71 -5.62 -20.40
C LEU A 4 18.16 -4.21 -20.13
N ARG A 5 19.01 -3.16 -20.26
CA ARG A 5 18.54 -1.78 -20.12
C ARG A 5 17.52 -1.40 -21.17
N ARG A 6 17.71 -1.85 -22.39
CA ARG A 6 16.78 -1.60 -23.51
C ARG A 6 15.45 -2.30 -23.26
N GLU A 7 15.46 -3.56 -22.84
CA GLU A 7 14.24 -4.32 -22.51
C GLU A 7 13.47 -3.67 -21.35
N LEU A 8 14.15 -3.28 -20.27
CA LEU A 8 13.53 -2.58 -19.16
C LEU A 8 12.93 -1.23 -19.57
N ALA A 9 13.59 -0.50 -20.48
CA ALA A 9 13.05 0.75 -21.00
C ALA A 9 11.77 0.53 -21.84
N LEU A 10 11.71 -0.55 -22.61
CA LEU A 10 10.51 -0.92 -23.38
C LEU A 10 9.36 -1.34 -22.46
N ILE A 11 9.62 -2.14 -21.43
CA ILE A 11 8.64 -2.53 -20.43
C ILE A 11 8.10 -1.27 -19.75
N ARG A 12 8.96 -0.41 -19.23
CA ARG A 12 8.55 0.85 -18.59
C ARG A 12 7.67 1.71 -19.49
N ARG A 13 8.02 1.82 -20.78
CA ARG A 13 7.21 2.58 -21.74
C ARG A 13 5.82 1.97 -21.92
N ASN A 14 5.72 0.66 -22.00
CA ASN A 14 4.44 -0.05 -22.12
C ASN A 14 3.58 0.15 -20.88
N GLU A 15 4.15 0.04 -19.69
CA GLU A 15 3.47 0.33 -18.42
C GLU A 15 2.94 1.76 -18.37
N GLN A 16 3.74 2.74 -18.77
CA GLN A 16 3.31 4.13 -18.84
C GLN A 16 2.14 4.35 -19.82
N ILE A 17 2.13 3.65 -20.95
CA ILE A 17 1.04 3.72 -21.93
C ILE A 17 -0.23 3.09 -21.35
N GLN A 18 -0.11 1.93 -20.71
CA GLN A 18 -1.23 1.24 -20.06
C GLN A 18 -1.81 2.09 -18.93
N HIS A 19 -0.96 2.64 -18.07
CA HIS A 19 -1.37 3.53 -16.99
C HIS A 19 -2.16 4.74 -17.51
N LYS A 20 -1.68 5.40 -18.58
CA LYS A 20 -2.41 6.52 -19.22
C LYS A 20 -3.77 6.09 -19.76
N ARG A 21 -3.87 4.91 -20.36
CA ARG A 21 -5.14 4.37 -20.87
C ARG A 21 -6.13 4.12 -19.74
N ILE A 22 -5.69 3.50 -18.65
CA ILE A 22 -6.52 3.24 -17.46
C ILE A 22 -6.97 4.58 -16.85
N ALA A 23 -6.03 5.51 -16.66
CA ALA A 23 -6.36 6.83 -16.13
C ALA A 23 -7.38 7.61 -16.97
N SER A 24 -7.39 7.41 -18.31
CA SER A 24 -8.38 8.03 -19.19
C SER A 24 -9.79 7.42 -19.10
N LEU A 25 -9.92 6.26 -18.44
CA LEU A 25 -11.21 5.61 -18.20
C LEU A 25 -11.83 6.00 -16.84
N LYS A 26 -11.07 6.68 -15.99
CA LYS A 26 -11.60 7.16 -14.70
C LYS A 26 -12.66 8.25 -14.94
N PRO A 27 -13.75 8.25 -14.16
CA PRO A 27 -14.72 9.33 -14.19
C PRO A 27 -14.03 10.67 -13.91
N ILE A 28 -14.44 11.72 -14.64
CA ILE A 28 -13.88 13.08 -14.49
C ILE A 28 -14.27 13.68 -13.13
N ASP A 29 -15.35 13.20 -12.55
CA ASP A 29 -15.97 13.62 -11.30
C ASP A 29 -15.62 12.74 -10.09
N GLU A 30 -14.61 11.86 -10.22
CA GLU A 30 -14.13 11.03 -9.11
C GLU A 30 -13.74 11.91 -7.92
N SER A 31 -14.38 11.71 -6.79
CA SER A 31 -14.06 12.41 -5.55
C SER A 31 -12.71 11.95 -4.98
N ILE A 32 -12.13 12.76 -4.09
CA ILE A 32 -10.88 12.40 -3.39
C ILE A 32 -11.04 11.07 -2.63
N LEU A 33 -12.19 10.85 -1.99
CA LEU A 33 -12.44 9.61 -1.25
C LEU A 33 -12.58 8.40 -2.18
N GLU A 34 -13.30 8.52 -3.31
CA GLU A 34 -13.38 7.45 -4.30
C GLU A 34 -12.00 7.10 -4.84
N HIS A 35 -11.20 8.11 -5.15
CA HIS A 35 -9.83 7.90 -5.59
C HIS A 35 -8.98 7.18 -4.51
N THR A 36 -9.13 7.59 -3.25
CA THR A 36 -8.39 7.00 -2.13
C THR A 36 -8.78 5.54 -1.90
N ILE A 37 -10.07 5.22 -1.92
CA ILE A 37 -10.54 3.83 -1.78
C ILE A 37 -10.00 2.95 -2.92
N GLY A 38 -10.02 3.44 -4.16
CA GLY A 38 -9.41 2.72 -5.28
C GLY A 38 -7.89 2.56 -5.14
N TYR A 39 -7.22 3.52 -4.51
CA TYR A 39 -5.79 3.47 -4.24
C TYR A 39 -5.45 2.44 -3.16
N GLU A 40 -6.23 2.39 -2.07
CA GLU A 40 -6.09 1.38 -1.02
C GLU A 40 -6.35 -0.04 -1.54
N GLN A 41 -7.34 -0.20 -2.41
CA GLN A 41 -7.58 -1.49 -3.04
C GLN A 41 -6.38 -1.97 -3.86
N LEU A 42 -5.70 -1.06 -4.54
CA LEU A 42 -4.47 -1.36 -5.26
C LEU A 42 -3.32 -1.71 -4.29
N ALA A 43 -3.23 -1.05 -3.14
CA ALA A 43 -2.26 -1.37 -2.09
C ALA A 43 -2.47 -2.79 -1.57
N VAL A 44 -3.71 -3.15 -1.21
CA VAL A 44 -4.11 -4.51 -0.81
C VAL A 44 -3.67 -5.55 -1.85
N ASP A 45 -3.95 -5.31 -3.14
CA ASP A 45 -3.58 -6.23 -4.22
C ASP A 45 -2.07 -6.42 -4.34
N LEU A 46 -1.33 -5.33 -4.28
CA LEU A 46 0.13 -5.35 -4.39
C LEU A 46 0.75 -6.09 -3.21
N THR A 47 0.35 -5.73 -1.99
CA THR A 47 0.89 -6.33 -0.76
C THR A 47 0.56 -7.82 -0.69
N ALA A 48 -0.66 -8.22 -1.06
CA ALA A 48 -1.06 -9.63 -1.14
C ALA A 48 -0.24 -10.40 -2.19
N ALA A 49 0.01 -9.82 -3.37
CA ALA A 49 0.81 -10.45 -4.41
C ALA A 49 2.28 -10.63 -3.98
N LEU A 50 2.85 -9.62 -3.31
CA LEU A 50 4.20 -9.69 -2.78
C LEU A 50 4.31 -10.75 -1.67
N ALA A 51 3.40 -10.77 -0.70
CA ALA A 51 3.34 -11.75 0.38
C ALA A 51 3.23 -13.17 -0.15
N LYS A 52 2.34 -13.41 -1.10
CA LYS A 52 2.17 -14.71 -1.76
C LYS A 52 3.43 -15.18 -2.49
N SER A 53 4.20 -14.26 -3.05
CA SER A 53 5.39 -14.57 -3.83
C SER A 53 6.66 -14.70 -2.98
N GLU A 54 6.64 -14.19 -1.74
CA GLU A 54 7.79 -14.13 -0.84
C GLU A 54 8.05 -15.49 -0.19
N LYS A 55 9.29 -15.95 -0.26
CA LYS A 55 9.73 -17.23 0.32
C LYS A 55 10.36 -17.07 1.70
N ASN A 56 10.91 -15.90 1.98
CA ASN A 56 11.48 -15.61 3.28
C ASN A 56 10.34 -15.42 4.28
N GLU A 57 10.27 -16.25 5.29
CA GLU A 57 9.16 -16.27 6.25
C GLU A 57 9.03 -14.93 6.99
N TYR A 58 10.14 -14.36 7.43
CA TYR A 58 10.11 -13.10 8.14
C TYR A 58 9.58 -11.96 7.26
N VAL A 59 10.11 -11.79 6.05
CA VAL A 59 9.64 -10.75 5.13
C VAL A 59 8.18 -10.98 4.72
N ARG A 60 7.78 -12.25 4.54
CA ARG A 60 6.38 -12.60 4.28
C ARG A 60 5.47 -12.21 5.44
N ASP A 61 5.89 -12.42 6.68
CA ASP A 61 5.10 -12.04 7.86
C ASP A 61 4.97 -10.52 7.99
N GLN A 62 6.02 -9.76 7.64
CA GLN A 62 5.94 -8.30 7.52
C GLN A 62 4.89 -7.87 6.48
N LEU A 63 4.94 -8.48 5.30
CA LEU A 63 3.98 -8.19 4.23
C LEU A 63 2.55 -8.58 4.60
N ASN A 64 2.36 -9.69 5.30
CA ASN A 64 1.05 -10.10 5.81
C ASN A 64 0.51 -9.14 6.87
N PHE A 65 1.38 -8.57 7.71
CA PHE A 65 0.99 -7.56 8.67
C PHE A 65 0.56 -6.27 7.96
N ALA A 66 1.38 -5.76 7.04
CA ALA A 66 1.02 -4.58 6.23
C ALA A 66 -0.29 -4.79 5.46
N LEU A 67 -0.52 -5.99 4.93
CA LEU A 67 -1.78 -6.32 4.26
C LEU A 67 -3.00 -6.16 5.18
N LEU A 68 -2.87 -6.51 6.47
CA LEU A 68 -3.95 -6.28 7.44
C LEU A 68 -4.19 -4.80 7.70
N GLU A 69 -3.12 -3.99 7.72
CA GLU A 69 -3.22 -2.55 7.87
C GLU A 69 -3.83 -1.90 6.61
N ASP A 70 -3.43 -2.32 5.41
CA ASP A 70 -4.05 -1.87 4.15
C ASP A 70 -5.57 -2.12 4.13
N PHE A 71 -6.02 -3.28 4.63
CA PHE A 71 -7.45 -3.56 4.80
C PHE A 71 -8.11 -2.64 5.82
N ASP A 72 -7.46 -2.37 6.96
CA ASP A 72 -8.01 -1.42 7.95
C ASP A 72 -8.13 -0.01 7.36
N HIS A 73 -7.14 0.44 6.61
CA HIS A 73 -7.18 1.72 5.90
C HIS A 73 -8.36 1.79 4.93
N LEU A 74 -8.53 0.77 4.11
CA LEU A 74 -9.65 0.67 3.17
C LEU A 74 -11.00 0.81 3.88
N TYR A 75 -11.21 0.11 4.99
CA TYR A 75 -12.44 0.21 5.79
C TYR A 75 -12.63 1.58 6.41
N ARG A 76 -11.58 2.19 6.94
CA ARG A 76 -11.66 3.52 7.56
C ARG A 76 -12.03 4.59 6.54
N TYR A 77 -11.53 4.52 5.31
CA TYR A 77 -11.95 5.43 4.24
C TYR A 77 -13.37 5.14 3.75
N ALA A 78 -13.79 3.88 3.72
CA ALA A 78 -15.16 3.52 3.43
C ALA A 78 -16.13 4.08 4.50
N ASP A 79 -15.81 3.92 5.79
CA ASP A 79 -16.57 4.49 6.90
C ASP A 79 -16.67 6.03 6.78
N LEU A 80 -15.56 6.70 6.43
CA LEU A 80 -15.55 8.15 6.21
C LEU A 80 -16.47 8.57 5.07
N MET A 81 -16.46 7.81 3.96
CA MET A 81 -17.34 8.07 2.82
C MET A 81 -18.82 7.96 3.20
N GLU A 82 -19.19 6.96 3.97
CA GLU A 82 -20.56 6.81 4.47
C GLU A 82 -20.96 7.95 5.41
N LEU A 83 -20.07 8.33 6.33
CA LEU A 83 -20.31 9.42 7.27
C LEU A 83 -20.49 10.77 6.56
N GLU A 84 -19.70 11.03 5.53
CA GLU A 84 -19.81 12.25 4.74
C GLU A 84 -20.91 12.19 3.67
N LYS A 85 -21.58 11.04 3.53
CA LYS A 85 -22.59 10.78 2.48
C LYS A 85 -22.08 11.06 1.07
N SER A 86 -20.81 10.86 0.88
CA SER A 86 -20.12 11.15 -0.38
C SER A 86 -20.24 10.03 -1.42
N GLY A 87 -20.85 8.89 -1.03
CA GLY A 87 -21.06 7.77 -1.93
C GLY A 87 -21.37 6.45 -1.20
N ASP A 88 -21.49 5.39 -1.98
CA ASP A 88 -21.64 4.02 -1.49
C ASP A 88 -20.32 3.27 -1.69
N PRO A 89 -19.55 3.02 -0.62
CA PRO A 89 -18.25 2.37 -0.73
C PRO A 89 -18.36 0.95 -1.31
N ALA A 90 -19.48 0.24 -1.11
CA ALA A 90 -19.67 -1.11 -1.65
C ALA A 90 -19.61 -1.15 -3.18
N ARG A 91 -19.97 -0.05 -3.86
CA ARG A 91 -19.87 0.04 -5.32
C ARG A 91 -18.43 0.15 -5.81
N LEU A 92 -17.53 0.65 -4.96
CA LEU A 92 -16.12 0.87 -5.31
C LEU A 92 -15.26 -0.32 -4.98
N VAL A 93 -15.58 -1.00 -3.88
CA VAL A 93 -14.83 -2.17 -3.40
C VAL A 93 -15.24 -3.45 -4.15
N GLY A 94 -16.44 -3.49 -4.75
CA GLY A 94 -16.91 -4.58 -5.61
C GLY A 94 -16.81 -5.96 -4.94
N ASP A 95 -16.43 -6.97 -5.73
CA ASP A 95 -16.33 -8.36 -5.27
C ASP A 95 -15.25 -8.61 -4.20
N TYR A 96 -14.41 -7.62 -3.92
CA TYR A 96 -13.37 -7.71 -2.87
C TYR A 96 -13.95 -7.88 -1.48
N THR A 97 -15.11 -7.30 -1.21
CA THR A 97 -15.80 -7.46 0.08
C THR A 97 -16.23 -8.89 0.37
N GLU A 98 -16.40 -9.72 -0.64
CA GLU A 98 -16.73 -11.14 -0.48
C GLU A 98 -15.52 -11.99 -0.05
N ILE A 99 -14.32 -11.54 -0.35
CA ILE A 99 -13.06 -12.24 -0.05
C ILE A 99 -12.52 -11.85 1.32
N MET A 100 -13.01 -10.75 1.89
CA MET A 100 -12.53 -10.23 3.17
C MET A 100 -13.01 -11.09 4.34
N PRO A 101 -12.10 -11.61 5.18
CA PRO A 101 -12.48 -12.43 6.35
C PRO A 101 -13.08 -11.63 7.51
N GLY A 102 -13.64 -10.48 7.27
CA GLY A 102 -14.13 -9.53 8.26
C GLY A 102 -13.13 -8.37 8.47
N ARG A 103 -13.56 -7.38 9.25
CA ARG A 103 -12.71 -6.22 9.54
C ARG A 103 -11.49 -6.65 10.37
N PRO A 104 -10.26 -6.46 9.88
CA PRO A 104 -9.07 -6.84 10.64
C PRO A 104 -8.90 -5.94 11.86
N THR A 105 -8.50 -6.52 12.97
CA THR A 105 -8.15 -5.81 14.21
C THR A 105 -6.63 -5.75 14.32
N VAL A 106 -6.04 -4.74 13.73
CA VAL A 106 -4.58 -4.56 13.70
C VAL A 106 -4.00 -4.41 15.11
N ALA A 107 -4.79 -3.87 16.05
CA ALA A 107 -4.37 -3.71 17.45
C ALA A 107 -4.06 -5.03 18.18
N GLU A 108 -4.52 -6.17 17.67
CA GLU A 108 -4.25 -7.51 18.24
C GLU A 108 -2.92 -8.10 17.74
N TYR A 109 -2.32 -7.51 16.71
CA TYR A 109 -1.08 -7.97 16.12
C TYR A 109 0.09 -7.14 16.65
N ARG A 110 1.10 -7.85 17.17
CA ARG A 110 2.37 -7.21 17.51
C ARG A 110 3.04 -6.73 16.22
N HIS A 111 3.50 -5.47 16.22
CA HIS A 111 4.21 -4.93 15.09
C HIS A 111 5.48 -5.74 14.81
N PRO A 112 5.65 -6.31 13.61
CA PRO A 112 6.75 -7.23 13.31
C PRO A 112 8.13 -6.60 13.44
N PHE A 113 8.25 -5.29 13.25
CA PHE A 113 9.51 -4.53 13.37
C PHE A 113 9.96 -4.34 14.83
N ASP A 114 9.13 -4.70 15.81
CA ASP A 114 9.48 -4.63 17.24
C ASP A 114 10.37 -5.79 17.70
N ASP A 115 10.59 -6.80 16.86
CA ASP A 115 11.42 -7.95 17.17
C ASP A 115 12.92 -7.65 16.95
N VAL A 116 13.63 -7.42 18.05
CA VAL A 116 15.02 -6.93 18.12
C VAL A 116 16.09 -7.97 17.72
N ASN A 117 15.73 -9.24 17.53
CA ASN A 117 16.69 -10.34 17.30
C ASN A 117 16.84 -10.77 15.84
N PHE A 118 16.68 -9.83 14.93
CA PHE A 118 16.61 -10.09 13.53
C PHE A 118 18.00 -10.10 12.84
N ASN A 119 18.34 -11.20 12.16
CA ASN A 119 19.59 -11.28 11.40
C ASN A 119 19.38 -10.88 9.94
N ILE A 120 19.50 -9.60 9.68
CA ILE A 120 19.28 -8.95 8.38
C ILE A 120 20.18 -9.54 7.28
N ASN A 121 21.38 -10.02 7.61
CA ASN A 121 22.35 -10.48 6.63
C ASN A 121 21.87 -11.68 5.78
N CYS A 122 20.92 -12.48 6.30
CA CYS A 122 20.35 -13.60 5.56
C CYS A 122 19.46 -13.16 4.39
N TYR A 123 18.87 -11.97 4.45
CA TYR A 123 17.85 -11.51 3.49
C TYR A 123 18.45 -10.77 2.31
N LEU A 124 19.56 -10.11 2.52
CA LEU A 124 20.22 -9.32 1.48
C LEU A 124 20.82 -10.18 0.35
N ASN A 125 20.97 -11.50 0.57
CA ASN A 125 21.52 -12.41 -0.40
C ASN A 125 20.50 -12.94 -1.41
N ASP A 126 19.19 -12.91 -1.09
CA ASP A 126 18.15 -13.31 -2.04
C ASP A 126 17.70 -12.12 -2.89
N LEU A 127 17.91 -12.22 -4.21
CA LEU A 127 17.57 -11.14 -5.13
C LEU A 127 16.06 -10.88 -5.19
N LYS A 128 15.23 -11.90 -5.05
CA LYS A 128 13.77 -11.75 -5.10
C LYS A 128 13.25 -11.07 -3.86
N THR A 129 13.71 -11.48 -2.69
CA THR A 129 13.38 -10.84 -1.41
C THR A 129 13.78 -9.37 -1.40
N ARG A 130 15.00 -9.05 -1.88
CA ARG A 130 15.43 -7.66 -2.04
C ARG A 130 14.54 -6.86 -2.98
N LEU A 131 14.11 -7.48 -4.08
CA LEU A 131 13.19 -6.83 -5.02
C LEU A 131 11.84 -6.57 -4.39
N ASN A 132 11.26 -7.54 -3.68
CA ASN A 132 9.98 -7.39 -2.97
C ASN A 132 10.05 -6.28 -1.93
N VAL A 133 11.09 -6.23 -1.10
CA VAL A 133 11.33 -5.16 -0.11
C VAL A 133 11.47 -3.79 -0.79
N ASN A 134 12.14 -3.72 -1.94
CA ASN A 134 12.27 -2.47 -2.68
C ASN A 134 10.93 -1.98 -3.25
N ILE A 135 10.11 -2.91 -3.78
CA ILE A 135 8.80 -2.58 -4.34
C ILE A 135 7.88 -2.06 -3.24
N ILE A 136 7.75 -2.80 -2.14
CA ILE A 136 6.85 -2.38 -1.05
C ILE A 136 7.32 -1.05 -0.43
N THR A 137 8.61 -0.86 -0.17
CA THR A 137 9.10 0.43 0.37
C THR A 137 8.76 1.60 -0.55
N ALA A 138 8.88 1.41 -1.87
CA ALA A 138 8.55 2.47 -2.82
C ALA A 138 7.05 2.74 -2.87
N ALA A 139 6.23 1.72 -2.74
CA ALA A 139 4.77 1.85 -2.66
C ALA A 139 4.36 2.63 -1.40
N GLU A 140 4.82 2.22 -0.23
CA GLU A 140 4.52 2.88 1.04
C GLU A 140 4.98 4.34 1.06
N GLN A 141 6.16 4.63 0.51
CA GLN A 141 6.64 6.01 0.39
C GLN A 141 5.70 6.86 -0.48
N GLN A 142 5.17 6.32 -1.56
CA GLN A 142 4.20 7.02 -2.40
C GLN A 142 2.86 7.20 -1.71
N THR A 143 2.40 6.18 -1.01
CA THR A 143 1.17 6.19 -0.23
C THR A 143 1.23 7.25 0.87
N MET A 144 2.30 7.26 1.66
CA MET A 144 2.55 8.28 2.67
C MET A 144 2.51 9.70 2.08
N ASN A 145 3.24 9.94 0.98
CA ASN A 145 3.27 11.25 0.33
C ASN A 145 1.89 11.66 -0.19
N TYR A 146 1.14 10.72 -0.74
CA TYR A 146 -0.22 10.96 -1.22
C TYR A 146 -1.12 11.40 -0.07
N TYR A 147 -1.14 10.68 1.05
CA TYR A 147 -1.99 11.01 2.20
C TYR A 147 -1.62 12.31 2.87
N MET A 148 -0.33 12.62 3.01
CA MET A 148 0.13 13.93 3.50
C MET A 148 -0.39 15.08 2.61
N ASN A 149 -0.33 14.91 1.29
CA ASN A 149 -0.83 15.92 0.36
C ASN A 149 -2.35 16.06 0.43
N VAL A 150 -3.09 14.95 0.48
CA VAL A 150 -4.55 14.96 0.59
C VAL A 150 -5.00 15.56 1.92
N ALA A 151 -4.34 15.25 3.02
CA ALA A 151 -4.64 15.84 4.33
C ALA A 151 -4.62 17.38 4.30
N ASN A 152 -3.69 17.96 3.53
CA ASN A 152 -3.59 19.42 3.38
C ASN A 152 -4.73 20.02 2.52
N LEU A 153 -5.31 19.24 1.63
CA LEU A 153 -6.32 19.69 0.68
C LEU A 153 -7.76 19.38 1.13
N TYR A 154 -7.93 18.38 2.00
CA TYR A 154 -9.23 17.88 2.40
C TYR A 154 -10.03 18.90 3.21
N GLN A 155 -11.30 19.11 2.84
CA GLN A 155 -12.13 20.17 3.45
C GLN A 155 -12.69 19.77 4.82
N GLY A 156 -12.98 18.48 5.04
CA GLY A 156 -13.54 17.96 6.29
C GLY A 156 -12.48 17.77 7.38
N GLU A 157 -12.76 18.18 8.60
CA GLU A 157 -11.83 18.01 9.73
C GLU A 157 -11.57 16.53 10.03
N LEU A 158 -12.62 15.71 10.01
CA LEU A 158 -12.53 14.27 10.26
C LEU A 158 -11.66 13.59 9.20
N GLY A 159 -11.86 13.93 7.94
CA GLY A 159 -11.05 13.40 6.84
C GLY A 159 -9.58 13.81 6.96
N ARG A 160 -9.30 15.10 7.20
CA ARG A 160 -7.92 15.56 7.42
C ARG A 160 -7.21 14.80 8.54
N LYS A 161 -7.92 14.56 9.65
CA LYS A 161 -7.37 13.79 10.77
C LYS A 161 -7.07 12.37 10.35
N LEU A 162 -7.98 11.71 9.64
CA LEU A 162 -7.81 10.35 9.16
C LEU A 162 -6.62 10.24 8.21
N TYR A 163 -6.52 11.11 7.20
CA TYR A 163 -5.40 11.10 6.26
C TYR A 163 -4.05 11.33 6.93
N ASN A 164 -3.96 12.22 7.91
CA ASN A 164 -2.73 12.42 8.68
C ASN A 164 -2.38 11.19 9.52
N GLU A 165 -3.34 10.57 10.15
CA GLU A 165 -3.14 9.38 10.99
C GLU A 165 -2.64 8.20 10.17
N ILE A 166 -3.25 7.94 9.02
CA ILE A 166 -2.81 6.86 8.12
C ILE A 166 -1.43 7.19 7.52
N ALA A 167 -1.17 8.43 7.13
CA ALA A 167 0.16 8.83 6.66
C ALA A 167 1.28 8.54 7.68
N MET A 168 1.00 8.67 8.98
CA MET A 168 1.95 8.33 10.04
C MET A 168 2.17 6.81 10.16
N ILE A 169 1.16 6.00 9.90
CA ILE A 169 1.28 4.53 9.84
C ILE A 169 2.18 4.14 8.66
N GLU A 170 1.92 4.71 7.48
CA GLU A 170 2.75 4.48 6.29
C GLU A 170 4.21 4.90 6.48
N GLU A 171 4.48 5.97 7.23
CA GLU A 171 5.83 6.37 7.61
C GLU A 171 6.55 5.29 8.43
N GLN A 172 5.83 4.59 9.30
CA GLN A 172 6.37 3.46 10.06
C GLN A 172 6.71 2.29 9.14
N HIS A 173 5.86 2.00 8.15
CA HIS A 173 6.13 0.98 7.13
C HIS A 173 7.38 1.32 6.31
N VAL A 174 7.49 2.55 5.82
CA VAL A 174 8.66 3.03 5.07
C VAL A 174 9.93 2.86 5.90
N THR A 175 9.89 3.24 7.17
CA THR A 175 11.02 3.12 8.09
C THR A 175 11.36 1.66 8.35
N GLY A 176 10.36 0.82 8.62
CA GLY A 176 10.52 -0.60 8.86
C GLY A 176 11.15 -1.32 7.66
N TYR A 177 10.56 -1.18 6.48
CA TYR A 177 11.13 -1.78 5.26
C TYR A 177 12.47 -1.15 4.87
N GLY A 178 12.66 0.14 5.14
CA GLY A 178 13.93 0.83 4.91
C GLY A 178 15.07 0.23 5.72
N SER A 179 14.81 -0.17 6.97
CA SER A 179 15.79 -0.82 7.84
C SER A 179 16.26 -2.18 7.32
N LEU A 180 15.45 -2.85 6.49
CA LEU A 180 15.84 -4.10 5.83
C LEU A 180 16.81 -3.90 4.66
N LYS A 181 16.94 -2.67 4.14
CA LYS A 181 17.82 -2.35 3.00
C LYS A 181 19.24 -1.99 3.42
N ASP A 182 19.36 -1.27 4.51
CA ASP A 182 20.63 -0.75 5.05
C ASP A 182 20.76 -1.16 6.53
N PRO A 183 21.21 -2.38 6.79
CA PRO A 183 21.56 -2.78 8.15
C PRO A 183 22.87 -2.08 8.51
N ASN A 184 22.79 -1.02 9.30
CA ASN A 184 23.96 -0.42 9.95
C ASN A 184 24.53 -1.35 11.03
#